data_31718b944e8a1cf808dbc8325f57d155
#
_entry.id   31718b944e8a1cf808dbc8325f57d155
#
_cell.length_a   1.000
_cell.length_b   1.000
_cell.length_c   1.000
_cell.angle_alpha   90.00
_cell.angle_beta   90.00
_cell.angle_gamma   90.00
#
_symmetry.space_group_name_H-M   'P 1'
#
loop_
_entity.id
_entity.type
_entity.pdbx_description
1 polymer ?
#
loop_
_entity_poly.entity_id
_entity_poly.type
_entity_poly.pdbx_seq_one_letter_code
_entity_poly.pdbx_strand_id
1 'polypeptide(L)'
;MLAIMVILGAMAQTTADDVLGVARKANDYFMQKYADPTVPTNVNKVRPSSLWTRAVYYEGLMALNDIDPQQRYIDYALTWANFHQWTPRNGVKTCDADDQCCGQTYMMLMKYAGTDTIINKVRQNLDYQMTTPNNKKNATSKTKGTQPSLYGWWTWIDAIQMAMPLYMQMYRQTGDAKYRDHAMAMYRWSRNECGGGLFNVKDGLWWRDADYVPPYKEPDGKDCYWSRGNGWVYAALVRCMNELSPKDKAYKALKKDFLRMSEGLRRCQREDGFWNPSLVSTNYAMPETSGTALFLYGMAWGIQKGYLKAKVYRPVCDKAWTVMVRDAVHPDGFLGWMQGTGKDPSAGQPLSYTKVPDFEDYGTGCFLLGAAEYFKLLRTDNVKLMSK
;
A
#
# COMPACT_ATOMS: atom_id res chain seq x y z
N MET A 1 40.52 38.60 1.84
CA MET A 1 39.30 37.99 1.32
C MET A 1 39.57 36.55 0.96
N LEU A 2 39.22 35.61 1.83
CA LEU A 2 39.33 34.18 1.55
C LEU A 2 38.04 33.74 0.86
N ALA A 3 38.12 33.33 -0.40
CA ALA A 3 36.98 32.75 -1.13
C ALA A 3 36.78 31.33 -0.60
N ILE A 4 35.69 31.10 0.11
CA ILE A 4 35.21 29.75 0.46
C ILE A 4 34.61 29.13 -0.80
N MET A 5 35.39 28.26 -1.43
CA MET A 5 34.93 27.42 -2.54
C MET A 5 34.02 26.34 -1.94
N VAL A 6 32.69 26.54 -2.03
CA VAL A 6 31.73 25.48 -1.73
C VAL A 6 31.81 24.47 -2.87
N ILE A 7 32.49 23.37 -2.65
CA ILE A 7 32.47 22.21 -3.54
C ILE A 7 31.11 21.55 -3.35
N LEU A 8 30.16 21.91 -4.19
CA LEU A 8 28.94 21.13 -4.41
C LEU A 8 29.36 19.83 -5.10
N GLY A 9 29.67 18.83 -4.30
CA GLY A 9 29.83 17.46 -4.81
C GLY A 9 28.51 17.05 -5.46
N ALA A 10 28.51 16.85 -6.77
CA ALA A 10 27.40 16.23 -7.48
C ALA A 10 27.15 14.87 -6.80
N MET A 11 26.03 14.73 -6.06
CA MET A 11 25.63 13.42 -5.57
C MET A 11 25.46 12.52 -6.79
N ALA A 12 26.15 11.38 -6.79
CA ALA A 12 26.00 10.40 -7.85
C ALA A 12 24.52 10.06 -8.03
N GLN A 13 24.05 10.06 -9.25
CA GLN A 13 22.65 9.75 -9.56
C GLN A 13 22.36 8.31 -9.15
N THR A 14 21.32 8.09 -8.35
CA THR A 14 20.86 6.75 -7.94
C THR A 14 20.62 5.87 -9.17
N THR A 15 21.26 4.71 -9.20
CA THR A 15 21.07 3.70 -10.26
C THR A 15 19.98 2.69 -9.87
N ALA A 16 19.50 1.93 -10.85
CA ALA A 16 18.59 0.82 -10.60
C ALA A 16 19.24 -0.25 -9.70
N ASP A 17 20.53 -0.51 -9.89
CA ASP A 17 21.25 -1.51 -9.09
C ASP A 17 21.43 -1.06 -7.63
N ASP A 18 21.60 0.23 -7.37
CA ASP A 18 21.58 0.78 -6.00
C ASP A 18 20.22 0.52 -5.33
N VAL A 19 19.14 0.77 -6.05
CA VAL A 19 17.76 0.52 -5.54
C VAL A 19 17.59 -0.96 -5.22
N LEU A 20 18.01 -1.83 -6.10
CA LEU A 20 17.92 -3.28 -5.89
C LEU A 20 18.75 -3.75 -4.68
N GLY A 21 19.96 -3.22 -4.52
CA GLY A 21 20.82 -3.53 -3.37
C GLY A 21 20.16 -3.18 -2.03
N VAL A 22 19.53 -2.01 -1.96
CA VAL A 22 18.82 -1.57 -0.75
C VAL A 22 17.54 -2.39 -0.51
N ALA A 23 16.78 -2.71 -1.57
CA ALA A 23 15.58 -3.54 -1.46
C ALA A 23 15.92 -4.95 -0.95
N ARG A 24 16.97 -5.58 -1.49
CA ARG A 24 17.48 -6.89 -0.99
C ARG A 24 17.86 -6.81 0.48
N LYS A 25 18.59 -5.78 0.88
CA LYS A 25 19.01 -5.59 2.28
C LYS A 25 17.81 -5.53 3.23
N ALA A 26 16.78 -4.74 2.92
CA ALA A 26 15.59 -4.62 3.74
C ALA A 26 14.79 -5.94 3.79
N ASN A 27 14.71 -6.65 2.67
CA ASN A 27 14.07 -7.96 2.63
C ASN A 27 14.86 -9.03 3.40
N ASP A 28 16.18 -9.05 3.27
CA ASP A 28 17.06 -10.01 3.95
C ASP A 28 17.00 -9.83 5.47
N TYR A 29 16.96 -8.58 5.96
CA TYR A 29 16.69 -8.30 7.37
C TYR A 29 15.42 -8.99 7.86
N PHE A 30 14.31 -8.82 7.12
CA PHE A 30 13.03 -9.42 7.49
C PHE A 30 13.08 -10.95 7.44
N MET A 31 13.59 -11.54 6.35
CA MET A 31 13.67 -13.00 6.20
C MET A 31 14.61 -13.65 7.21
N GLN A 32 15.68 -13.00 7.63
CA GLN A 32 16.55 -13.51 8.69
C GLN A 32 15.86 -13.47 10.05
N LYS A 33 15.15 -12.39 10.35
CA LYS A 33 14.43 -12.24 11.62
C LYS A 33 13.26 -13.22 11.75
N TYR A 34 12.57 -13.50 10.66
CA TYR A 34 11.44 -14.42 10.57
C TYR A 34 11.78 -15.57 9.61
N ALA A 35 12.87 -16.31 9.92
CA ALA A 35 13.37 -17.37 9.05
C ALA A 35 12.33 -18.47 8.78
N ASP A 36 11.47 -18.75 9.74
CA ASP A 36 10.26 -19.56 9.53
C ASP A 36 9.07 -18.64 9.22
N PRO A 37 8.53 -18.67 7.98
CA PRO A 37 7.44 -17.81 7.57
C PRO A 37 6.10 -18.10 8.25
N THR A 38 5.98 -19.24 8.91
CA THR A 38 4.74 -19.69 9.55
C THR A 38 4.54 -19.11 10.94
N VAL A 39 5.64 -18.70 11.59
CA VAL A 39 5.59 -18.18 12.97
C VAL A 39 4.88 -16.83 13.04
N PRO A 40 4.15 -16.57 14.12
CA PRO A 40 3.54 -15.26 14.38
C PRO A 40 4.59 -14.16 14.51
N THR A 41 4.22 -12.94 14.12
CA THR A 41 4.99 -11.75 14.48
C THR A 41 4.78 -11.45 15.96
N ASN A 42 5.88 -11.24 16.70
CA ASN A 42 5.84 -10.95 18.11
C ASN A 42 6.75 -9.76 18.44
N VAL A 43 6.16 -8.56 18.43
CA VAL A 43 6.83 -7.34 18.90
C VAL A 43 6.22 -6.92 20.23
N ASN A 44 5.05 -6.31 20.27
CA ASN A 44 4.34 -5.98 21.51
C ASN A 44 3.16 -6.92 21.76
N LYS A 45 2.67 -7.57 20.71
CA LYS A 45 1.59 -8.57 20.76
C LYS A 45 1.91 -9.69 19.80
N VAL A 46 1.48 -10.90 20.15
CA VAL A 46 1.53 -12.03 19.21
C VAL A 46 0.43 -11.86 18.17
N ARG A 47 0.82 -11.87 16.90
CA ARG A 47 -0.09 -11.77 15.75
C ARG A 47 0.13 -12.93 14.80
N PRO A 48 -0.94 -13.60 14.36
CA PRO A 48 -0.80 -14.72 13.43
C PRO A 48 -0.19 -14.25 12.10
N SER A 49 0.61 -15.11 11.48
CA SER A 49 1.27 -14.80 10.20
C SER A 49 0.27 -14.65 9.02
N SER A 50 -1.00 -14.99 9.19
CA SER A 50 -2.07 -14.72 8.21
C SER A 50 -2.69 -13.32 8.31
N LEU A 51 -2.28 -12.48 9.29
CA LEU A 51 -2.81 -11.13 9.44
C LEU A 51 -2.41 -10.26 8.24
N TRP A 52 -3.21 -9.25 7.92
CA TRP A 52 -2.98 -8.30 6.85
C TRP A 52 -1.56 -7.69 6.84
N THR A 53 -0.97 -7.47 8.01
CA THR A 53 0.38 -6.91 8.12
C THR A 53 1.42 -7.79 7.41
N ARG A 54 1.37 -9.10 7.67
CA ARG A 54 2.24 -10.09 7.02
C ARG A 54 1.87 -10.28 5.54
N ALA A 55 0.58 -10.23 5.20
CA ALA A 55 0.14 -10.32 3.81
C ALA A 55 0.71 -9.18 2.96
N VAL A 56 0.72 -7.95 3.46
CA VAL A 56 1.34 -6.80 2.78
C VAL A 56 2.86 -6.98 2.61
N TYR A 57 3.55 -7.62 3.56
CA TYR A 57 4.95 -7.98 3.35
C TYR A 57 5.11 -8.86 2.10
N TYR A 58 4.28 -9.90 1.94
CA TYR A 58 4.34 -10.77 0.77
C TYR A 58 3.98 -10.07 -0.53
N GLU A 59 3.09 -9.06 -0.51
CA GLU A 59 2.86 -8.22 -1.69
C GLU A 59 4.16 -7.52 -2.12
N GLY A 60 4.91 -6.98 -1.17
CA GLY A 60 6.23 -6.40 -1.41
C GLY A 60 7.28 -7.41 -1.86
N LEU A 61 7.31 -8.60 -1.24
CA LEU A 61 8.22 -9.68 -1.62
C LEU A 61 7.98 -10.14 -3.07
N MET A 62 6.71 -10.26 -3.48
CA MET A 62 6.38 -10.61 -4.87
C MET A 62 6.77 -9.50 -5.85
N ALA A 63 6.64 -8.23 -5.46
CA ALA A 63 7.11 -7.11 -6.27
C ALA A 63 8.65 -7.09 -6.40
N LEU A 64 9.38 -7.44 -5.33
CA LEU A 64 10.82 -7.65 -5.38
C LEU A 64 11.18 -8.80 -6.30
N ASN A 65 10.47 -9.94 -6.19
CA ASN A 65 10.71 -11.09 -7.05
C ASN A 65 10.46 -10.80 -8.55
N ASP A 66 9.57 -9.88 -8.88
CA ASP A 66 9.34 -9.47 -10.27
C ASP A 66 10.54 -8.73 -10.90
N ILE A 67 11.37 -8.06 -10.10
CA ILE A 67 12.56 -7.33 -10.55
C ILE A 67 13.87 -8.06 -10.26
N ASP A 68 13.85 -9.03 -9.37
CA ASP A 68 14.96 -9.84 -8.88
C ASP A 68 14.48 -11.28 -8.61
N PRO A 69 14.23 -12.08 -9.65
CA PRO A 69 13.70 -13.43 -9.47
C PRO A 69 14.66 -14.32 -8.66
N GLN A 70 14.22 -14.76 -7.48
CA GLN A 70 14.97 -15.68 -6.62
C GLN A 70 14.06 -16.79 -6.09
N GLN A 71 14.49 -18.05 -6.25
CA GLN A 71 13.71 -19.20 -5.79
C GLN A 71 13.40 -19.13 -4.30
N ARG A 72 14.33 -18.64 -3.47
CA ARG A 72 14.13 -18.49 -2.02
C ARG A 72 12.92 -17.61 -1.65
N TYR A 73 12.60 -16.59 -2.47
CA TYR A 73 11.43 -15.74 -2.22
C TYR A 73 10.12 -16.49 -2.44
N ILE A 74 10.11 -17.30 -3.51
CA ILE A 74 8.96 -18.14 -3.84
C ILE A 74 8.78 -19.26 -2.82
N ASP A 75 9.84 -19.95 -2.44
CA ASP A 75 9.80 -21.05 -1.44
C ASP A 75 9.30 -20.52 -0.08
N TYR A 76 9.77 -19.34 0.33
CA TYR A 76 9.34 -18.68 1.56
C TYR A 76 7.85 -18.36 1.54
N ALA A 77 7.36 -17.77 0.44
CA ALA A 77 5.95 -17.42 0.28
C ALA A 77 5.05 -18.65 0.13
N LEU A 78 5.51 -19.71 -0.58
CA LEU A 78 4.77 -20.98 -0.71
C LEU A 78 4.66 -21.71 0.62
N THR A 79 5.74 -21.73 1.41
CA THR A 79 5.73 -22.33 2.76
C THR A 79 4.66 -21.68 3.63
N TRP A 80 4.61 -20.34 3.63
CA TRP A 80 3.57 -19.58 4.34
C TRP A 80 2.16 -19.89 3.82
N ALA A 81 1.95 -19.86 2.51
CA ALA A 81 0.64 -20.08 1.91
C ALA A 81 0.11 -21.50 2.17
N ASN A 82 0.99 -22.52 2.07
CA ASN A 82 0.66 -23.90 2.37
C ASN A 82 0.29 -24.09 3.84
N PHE A 83 1.04 -23.48 4.76
CA PHE A 83 0.74 -23.55 6.19
C PHE A 83 -0.67 -23.00 6.49
N HIS A 84 -1.07 -21.92 5.86
CA HIS A 84 -2.42 -21.34 5.98
C HIS A 84 -3.45 -22.01 5.07
N GLN A 85 -3.06 -23.09 4.37
CA GLN A 85 -3.94 -23.86 3.48
C GLN A 85 -4.66 -22.98 2.45
N TRP A 86 -4.03 -21.89 2.02
CA TRP A 86 -4.57 -20.93 1.03
C TRP A 86 -5.96 -20.38 1.41
N THR A 87 -6.21 -20.26 2.70
CA THR A 87 -7.49 -19.85 3.25
C THR A 87 -7.39 -18.41 3.75
N PRO A 88 -8.36 -17.53 3.45
CA PRO A 88 -8.47 -16.24 4.09
C PRO A 88 -8.44 -16.39 5.62
N ARG A 89 -7.83 -15.44 6.30
CA ARG A 89 -7.83 -15.44 7.77
C ARG A 89 -9.27 -15.52 8.27
N ASN A 90 -9.51 -16.25 9.35
CA ASN A 90 -10.83 -16.53 9.88
C ASN A 90 -11.78 -17.32 8.93
N GLY A 91 -11.24 -17.93 7.86
CA GLY A 91 -11.96 -18.85 6.98
C GLY A 91 -12.74 -18.20 5.87
N VAL A 92 -13.45 -19.02 5.11
CA VAL A 92 -14.16 -18.56 3.89
C VAL A 92 -15.43 -17.74 4.15
N LYS A 93 -15.90 -17.69 5.39
CA LYS A 93 -17.10 -16.93 5.77
C LYS A 93 -16.77 -15.58 6.43
N THR A 94 -15.55 -15.09 6.31
CA THR A 94 -15.21 -13.73 6.73
C THR A 94 -15.68 -12.71 5.70
N CYS A 95 -16.09 -11.53 6.18
CA CYS A 95 -16.36 -10.36 5.36
C CYS A 95 -15.41 -9.21 5.70
N ASP A 96 -14.43 -9.45 6.55
CA ASP A 96 -13.45 -8.46 6.95
C ASP A 96 -12.34 -8.37 5.89
N ALA A 97 -12.09 -7.16 5.41
CA ALA A 97 -11.08 -6.92 4.38
C ALA A 97 -9.66 -7.27 4.85
N ASP A 98 -9.35 -7.07 6.13
CA ASP A 98 -8.05 -7.43 6.71
C ASP A 98 -7.81 -8.95 6.66
N ASP A 99 -8.88 -9.74 6.83
CA ASP A 99 -8.81 -11.20 6.72
C ASP A 99 -8.63 -11.67 5.27
N GLN A 100 -9.12 -10.87 4.31
CA GLN A 100 -9.04 -11.19 2.88
C GLN A 100 -7.68 -10.85 2.26
N CYS A 101 -6.89 -9.98 2.90
CA CYS A 101 -5.66 -9.43 2.36
C CYS A 101 -4.67 -10.52 1.90
N CYS A 102 -4.51 -11.61 2.66
CA CYS A 102 -3.62 -12.71 2.31
C CYS A 102 -3.98 -13.38 0.97
N GLY A 103 -5.26 -13.31 0.58
CA GLY A 103 -5.74 -13.84 -0.71
C GLY A 103 -5.06 -13.19 -1.92
N GLN A 104 -4.64 -11.94 -1.82
CA GLN A 104 -3.92 -11.26 -2.91
C GLN A 104 -2.60 -11.98 -3.24
N THR A 105 -1.83 -12.34 -2.22
CA THR A 105 -0.60 -13.10 -2.40
C THR A 105 -0.87 -14.52 -2.88
N TYR A 106 -1.93 -15.17 -2.39
CA TYR A 106 -2.31 -16.49 -2.89
C TYR A 106 -2.59 -16.46 -4.40
N MET A 107 -3.31 -15.45 -4.89
CA MET A 107 -3.54 -15.29 -6.34
C MET A 107 -2.23 -15.07 -7.11
N MET A 108 -1.27 -14.32 -6.56
CA MET A 108 0.03 -14.10 -7.19
C MET A 108 0.89 -15.38 -7.23
N LEU A 109 0.75 -16.26 -6.25
CA LEU A 109 1.51 -17.52 -6.12
C LEU A 109 0.95 -18.65 -6.96
N MET A 110 -0.25 -18.55 -7.53
CA MET A 110 -0.87 -19.62 -8.33
C MET A 110 0.05 -20.18 -9.41
N LYS A 111 0.75 -19.32 -10.13
CA LYS A 111 1.66 -19.72 -11.22
C LYS A 111 2.85 -20.59 -10.76
N TYR A 112 3.15 -20.59 -9.46
CA TYR A 112 4.22 -21.37 -8.85
C TYR A 112 3.72 -22.61 -8.11
N ALA A 113 2.46 -22.69 -7.78
CA ALA A 113 1.88 -23.74 -6.95
C ALA A 113 1.44 -24.99 -7.73
N GLY A 114 1.41 -24.94 -9.06
CA GLY A 114 1.11 -26.08 -9.94
C GLY A 114 -0.33 -26.58 -9.88
N THR A 115 -1.27 -25.83 -9.26
CA THR A 115 -2.69 -26.20 -9.17
C THR A 115 -3.58 -24.98 -9.12
N ASP A 116 -4.69 -25.04 -9.87
CA ASP A 116 -5.71 -24.00 -9.90
C ASP A 116 -6.71 -24.09 -8.74
N THR A 117 -6.69 -25.19 -7.98
CA THR A 117 -7.65 -25.38 -6.87
C THR A 117 -7.44 -24.43 -5.71
N ILE A 118 -6.27 -23.81 -5.64
CA ILE A 118 -5.87 -22.83 -4.62
C ILE A 118 -6.86 -21.68 -4.54
N ILE A 119 -7.34 -21.19 -5.66
CA ILE A 119 -8.30 -20.07 -5.68
C ILE A 119 -9.69 -20.43 -5.18
N ASN A 120 -10.01 -21.72 -4.99
CA ASN A 120 -11.36 -22.13 -4.63
C ASN A 120 -11.80 -21.54 -3.28
N LYS A 121 -10.90 -21.52 -2.28
CA LYS A 121 -11.23 -20.93 -0.97
C LYS A 121 -11.35 -19.42 -1.03
N VAL A 122 -10.51 -18.76 -1.82
CA VAL A 122 -10.61 -17.33 -2.10
C VAL A 122 -11.93 -17.02 -2.81
N ARG A 123 -12.25 -17.78 -3.85
CA ARG A 123 -13.52 -17.64 -4.59
C ARG A 123 -14.72 -17.82 -3.66
N GLN A 124 -14.77 -18.89 -2.87
CA GLN A 124 -15.83 -19.11 -1.89
C GLN A 124 -16.00 -17.95 -0.92
N ASN A 125 -14.88 -17.36 -0.47
CA ASN A 125 -14.92 -16.21 0.42
C ASN A 125 -15.49 -14.97 -0.27
N LEU A 126 -15.06 -14.63 -1.47
CA LEU A 126 -15.59 -13.49 -2.21
C LEU A 126 -17.07 -13.67 -2.56
N ASP A 127 -17.47 -14.88 -3.00
CA ASP A 127 -18.88 -15.22 -3.27
C ASP A 127 -19.74 -15.10 -2.01
N TYR A 128 -19.22 -15.54 -0.85
CA TYR A 128 -19.92 -15.38 0.43
C TYR A 128 -20.10 -13.89 0.79
N GLN A 129 -19.06 -13.07 0.69
CA GLN A 129 -19.18 -11.65 1.00
C GLN A 129 -20.17 -10.93 0.07
N MET A 130 -20.13 -11.22 -1.23
CA MET A 130 -21.02 -10.59 -2.21
C MET A 130 -22.51 -10.83 -1.93
N THR A 131 -22.86 -11.91 -1.24
CA THR A 131 -24.23 -12.27 -0.88
C THR A 131 -24.60 -11.97 0.57
N THR A 132 -23.63 -11.49 1.37
CA THR A 132 -23.83 -11.23 2.81
C THR A 132 -23.94 -9.72 3.04
N PRO A 133 -25.13 -9.21 3.43
CA PRO A 133 -25.27 -7.79 3.76
C PRO A 133 -24.53 -7.44 5.05
N ASN A 134 -23.93 -6.26 5.11
CA ASN A 134 -23.38 -5.75 6.35
C ASN A 134 -24.50 -5.25 7.26
N ASN A 135 -24.91 -6.11 8.17
CA ASN A 135 -25.91 -5.81 9.21
C ASN A 135 -25.26 -5.26 10.49
N LYS A 136 -23.93 -5.23 10.57
CA LYS A 136 -23.26 -4.64 11.73
C LYS A 136 -23.55 -3.14 11.70
N LYS A 137 -24.11 -2.64 12.79
CA LYS A 137 -24.10 -1.20 13.08
C LYS A 137 -22.64 -0.78 12.92
N ASN A 138 -22.37 -0.02 11.88
CA ASN A 138 -21.03 0.33 11.47
C ASN A 138 -20.22 0.80 12.66
N ALA A 139 -18.92 0.46 12.66
CA ALA A 139 -18.00 0.68 13.76
C ALA A 139 -17.84 2.15 14.19
N THR A 140 -18.35 3.10 13.41
CA THR A 140 -18.27 4.52 13.70
C THR A 140 -19.63 5.08 14.16
N SER A 141 -19.59 6.06 15.09
CA SER A 141 -20.79 6.70 15.63
C SER A 141 -21.65 7.37 14.55
N LYS A 142 -21.03 7.83 13.46
CA LYS A 142 -21.69 8.57 12.38
C LYS A 142 -22.38 7.68 11.32
N THR A 143 -22.05 6.41 11.31
CA THR A 143 -22.68 5.44 10.40
C THR A 143 -23.77 4.60 11.08
N LYS A 144 -24.09 4.90 12.35
CA LYS A 144 -25.22 4.30 13.06
C LYS A 144 -26.52 4.62 12.33
N GLY A 145 -27.26 3.57 11.98
CA GLY A 145 -28.58 3.74 11.34
C GLY A 145 -28.58 3.62 9.83
N THR A 146 -27.45 3.36 9.17
CA THR A 146 -27.46 3.01 7.75
C THR A 146 -28.15 1.66 7.55
N GLN A 147 -28.95 1.57 6.49
CA GLN A 147 -29.63 0.31 6.13
C GLN A 147 -28.57 -0.76 5.81
N PRO A 148 -28.88 -2.05 6.06
CA PRO A 148 -28.03 -3.16 5.64
C PRO A 148 -27.71 -3.05 4.15
N SER A 149 -26.42 -3.18 3.81
CA SER A 149 -25.96 -3.02 2.42
C SER A 149 -24.96 -4.11 2.08
N LEU A 150 -25.08 -4.69 0.90
CA LEU A 150 -24.07 -5.59 0.34
C LEU A 150 -22.74 -4.85 0.06
N TYR A 151 -22.79 -3.55 -0.06
CA TYR A 151 -21.63 -2.73 -0.41
C TYR A 151 -21.00 -2.00 0.79
N GLY A 152 -21.63 -1.99 1.94
CA GLY A 152 -21.22 -1.26 3.14
C GLY A 152 -20.15 -1.94 3.99
N TRP A 153 -19.36 -2.86 3.43
CA TRP A 153 -18.32 -3.57 4.18
C TRP A 153 -17.04 -2.75 4.36
N TRP A 154 -16.70 -1.90 3.40
CA TRP A 154 -15.48 -1.09 3.47
C TRP A 154 -15.76 0.28 4.10
N THR A 155 -15.95 0.30 5.43
CA THR A 155 -16.24 1.50 6.21
C THR A 155 -15.01 2.34 6.53
N TRP A 156 -13.83 1.86 6.15
CA TRP A 156 -12.53 2.52 6.32
C TRP A 156 -11.67 2.30 5.06
N ILE A 157 -10.82 3.27 4.76
CA ILE A 157 -10.10 3.29 3.47
C ILE A 157 -9.05 2.20 3.33
N ASP A 158 -8.49 1.70 4.44
CA ASP A 158 -7.52 0.59 4.41
C ASP A 158 -8.13 -0.66 3.76
N ALA A 159 -9.43 -0.90 3.99
CA ALA A 159 -10.16 -2.02 3.39
C ALA A 159 -10.07 -2.04 1.85
N ILE A 160 -9.94 -0.87 1.21
CA ILE A 160 -9.77 -0.76 -0.23
C ILE A 160 -8.48 -1.47 -0.68
N GLN A 161 -7.35 -1.25 0.04
CA GLN A 161 -6.10 -1.97 -0.26
C GLN A 161 -6.18 -3.44 0.14
N MET A 162 -6.81 -3.73 1.28
CA MET A 162 -6.82 -5.10 1.80
C MET A 162 -7.62 -6.07 0.92
N ALA A 163 -8.69 -5.61 0.28
CA ALA A 163 -9.61 -6.50 -0.45
C ALA A 163 -9.80 -6.17 -1.93
N MET A 164 -9.86 -4.90 -2.35
CA MET A 164 -10.23 -4.55 -3.73
C MET A 164 -9.31 -5.17 -4.79
N PRO A 165 -7.97 -5.19 -4.64
CA PRO A 165 -7.10 -5.85 -5.61
C PRO A 165 -7.41 -7.35 -5.77
N LEU A 166 -7.78 -8.03 -4.69
CA LEU A 166 -8.14 -9.45 -4.72
C LEU A 166 -9.37 -9.71 -5.63
N TYR A 167 -10.40 -8.85 -5.55
CA TYR A 167 -11.55 -8.93 -6.44
C TYR A 167 -11.17 -8.72 -7.91
N MET A 168 -10.24 -7.79 -8.18
CA MET A 168 -9.77 -7.52 -9.56
C MET A 168 -8.92 -8.68 -10.09
N GLN A 169 -8.07 -9.29 -9.24
CA GLN A 169 -7.31 -10.49 -9.57
C GLN A 169 -8.27 -11.67 -9.89
N MET A 170 -9.33 -11.84 -9.09
CA MET A 170 -10.34 -12.88 -9.35
C MET A 170 -11.10 -12.63 -10.66
N TYR A 171 -11.47 -11.38 -10.95
CA TYR A 171 -12.04 -11.01 -12.24
C TYR A 171 -11.10 -11.34 -13.40
N ARG A 172 -9.82 -10.96 -13.30
CA ARG A 172 -8.84 -11.27 -14.35
C ARG A 172 -8.68 -12.76 -14.58
N GLN A 173 -8.65 -13.54 -13.48
CA GLN A 173 -8.45 -14.99 -13.54
C GLN A 173 -9.66 -15.75 -14.11
N THR A 174 -10.88 -15.30 -13.79
CA THR A 174 -12.12 -16.02 -14.14
C THR A 174 -12.87 -15.44 -15.34
N GLY A 175 -12.64 -14.17 -15.68
CA GLY A 175 -13.44 -13.42 -16.64
C GLY A 175 -14.82 -13.02 -16.11
N ASP A 176 -15.20 -13.42 -14.88
CA ASP A 176 -16.52 -13.14 -14.33
C ASP A 176 -16.61 -11.70 -13.81
N ALA A 177 -17.38 -10.89 -14.53
CA ALA A 177 -17.54 -9.46 -14.26
C ALA A 177 -18.13 -9.15 -12.87
N LYS A 178 -18.82 -10.12 -12.25
CA LYS A 178 -19.43 -9.93 -10.92
C LYS A 178 -18.42 -9.46 -9.88
N TYR A 179 -17.17 -9.97 -9.91
CA TYR A 179 -16.11 -9.59 -8.96
C TYR A 179 -15.70 -8.13 -9.13
N ARG A 180 -15.39 -7.73 -10.38
CA ARG A 180 -15.07 -6.33 -10.68
C ARG A 180 -16.21 -5.38 -10.29
N ASP A 181 -17.44 -5.73 -10.68
CA ASP A 181 -18.59 -4.84 -10.53
C ASP A 181 -18.96 -4.67 -9.05
N HIS A 182 -18.87 -5.75 -8.25
CA HIS A 182 -19.09 -5.69 -6.81
C HIS A 182 -18.00 -4.86 -6.10
N ALA A 183 -16.74 -5.10 -6.40
CA ALA A 183 -15.64 -4.31 -5.84
C ALA A 183 -15.77 -2.82 -6.16
N MET A 184 -16.15 -2.49 -7.40
CA MET A 184 -16.41 -1.11 -7.80
C MET A 184 -17.63 -0.51 -7.11
N ALA A 185 -18.63 -1.31 -6.78
CA ALA A 185 -19.77 -0.85 -6.00
C ALA A 185 -19.38 -0.54 -4.55
N MET A 186 -18.60 -1.43 -3.89
CA MET A 186 -18.07 -1.18 -2.55
C MET A 186 -17.13 0.05 -2.52
N TYR A 187 -16.24 0.18 -3.50
CA TYR A 187 -15.37 1.35 -3.65
C TYR A 187 -16.17 2.65 -3.76
N ARG A 188 -17.20 2.68 -4.63
CA ARG A 188 -18.06 3.85 -4.79
C ARG A 188 -18.82 4.18 -3.52
N TRP A 189 -19.28 3.17 -2.79
CA TRP A 189 -19.94 3.36 -1.52
C TRP A 189 -19.02 4.02 -0.48
N SER A 190 -17.80 3.50 -0.28
CA SER A 190 -16.81 4.12 0.61
C SER A 190 -16.49 5.55 0.18
N ARG A 191 -16.28 5.75 -1.12
CA ARG A 191 -15.90 7.02 -1.70
C ARG A 191 -16.96 8.12 -1.54
N ASN A 192 -18.25 7.78 -1.69
CA ASN A 192 -19.31 8.77 -1.89
C ASN A 192 -20.38 8.76 -0.78
N GLU A 193 -20.54 7.66 -0.03
CA GLU A 193 -21.70 7.45 0.84
C GLU A 193 -21.29 7.23 2.30
N CYS A 194 -20.26 6.45 2.57
CA CYS A 194 -19.78 6.18 3.93
C CYS A 194 -19.49 7.50 4.66
N GLY A 195 -20.23 7.78 5.73
CA GLY A 195 -20.07 9.01 6.53
C GLY A 195 -20.28 10.31 5.74
N GLY A 196 -20.98 10.27 4.60
CA GLY A 196 -21.14 11.39 3.68
C GLY A 196 -20.08 11.42 2.56
N GLY A 197 -19.28 10.37 2.47
CA GLY A 197 -18.21 10.19 1.49
C GLY A 197 -16.81 10.41 2.09
N LEU A 198 -15.93 9.43 1.90
CA LEU A 198 -14.58 9.49 2.47
C LEU A 198 -13.56 10.20 1.57
N PHE A 199 -13.89 10.51 0.32
CA PHE A 199 -12.97 11.16 -0.61
C PHE A 199 -13.24 12.64 -0.77
N ASN A 200 -12.31 13.48 -0.32
CA ASN A 200 -12.33 14.90 -0.61
C ASN A 200 -11.81 15.15 -2.03
N VAL A 201 -12.73 15.37 -2.95
CA VAL A 201 -12.43 15.58 -4.38
C VAL A 201 -11.59 16.85 -4.62
N LYS A 202 -11.75 17.88 -3.77
CA LYS A 202 -11.04 19.15 -3.88
C LYS A 202 -9.56 18.99 -3.52
N ASP A 203 -9.30 18.28 -2.43
CA ASP A 203 -7.94 18.08 -1.94
C ASP A 203 -7.25 16.90 -2.63
N GLY A 204 -8.03 15.95 -3.19
CA GLY A 204 -7.53 14.70 -3.77
C GLY A 204 -7.06 13.71 -2.69
N LEU A 205 -7.61 13.82 -1.48
CA LEU A 205 -7.20 13.05 -0.31
C LEU A 205 -8.41 12.40 0.36
N TRP A 206 -8.15 11.38 1.18
CA TRP A 206 -9.16 10.59 1.86
C TRP A 206 -9.11 10.80 3.37
N TRP A 207 -10.28 10.98 3.97
CA TRP A 207 -10.47 10.74 5.40
C TRP A 207 -10.50 9.23 5.64
N ARG A 208 -9.91 8.78 6.77
CA ARG A 208 -9.75 7.35 7.03
C ARG A 208 -11.07 6.60 7.13
N ASP A 209 -12.03 7.17 7.85
CA ASP A 209 -13.40 6.66 8.04
C ASP A 209 -14.34 7.80 8.44
N ALA A 210 -15.60 7.46 8.71
CA ALA A 210 -16.64 8.43 9.03
C ALA A 210 -16.38 9.26 10.31
N ASP A 211 -15.48 8.83 11.19
CA ASP A 211 -15.16 9.59 12.41
C ASP A 211 -14.26 10.80 12.09
N TYR A 212 -13.51 10.74 10.97
CA TYR A 212 -12.55 11.79 10.56
C TYR A 212 -13.09 12.74 9.48
N VAL A 213 -14.28 12.50 8.92
CA VAL A 213 -14.89 13.49 8.01
C VAL A 213 -15.31 14.74 8.78
N PRO A 214 -15.42 15.91 8.12
CA PRO A 214 -15.91 17.12 8.78
C PRO A 214 -17.23 16.89 9.55
N PRO A 215 -17.41 17.50 10.74
CA PRO A 215 -16.63 18.61 11.29
C PRO A 215 -15.35 18.23 12.07
N TYR A 216 -14.90 16.96 12.02
CA TYR A 216 -13.64 16.60 12.68
C TYR A 216 -12.47 17.41 12.10
N LYS A 217 -11.62 17.92 12.99
CA LYS A 217 -10.37 18.62 12.65
C LYS A 217 -9.28 18.18 13.63
N GLU A 218 -8.06 18.22 13.16
CA GLU A 218 -6.89 18.10 14.03
C GLU A 218 -6.72 19.36 14.89
N PRO A 219 -5.92 19.33 15.97
CA PRO A 219 -5.75 20.45 16.89
C PRO A 219 -5.34 21.78 16.24
N ASP A 220 -4.67 21.75 15.08
CA ASP A 220 -4.31 22.93 14.28
C ASP A 220 -5.41 23.39 13.32
N GLY A 221 -6.61 22.83 13.43
CA GLY A 221 -7.77 23.17 12.60
C GLY A 221 -7.79 22.58 11.20
N LYS A 222 -6.80 21.74 10.84
CA LYS A 222 -6.71 21.07 9.53
C LYS A 222 -7.55 19.80 9.49
N ASP A 223 -7.85 19.34 8.27
CA ASP A 223 -8.45 18.02 8.06
C ASP A 223 -7.46 16.92 8.42
N CYS A 224 -7.98 15.81 8.96
CA CYS A 224 -7.17 14.65 9.29
C CYS A 224 -7.05 13.72 8.08
N TYR A 225 -5.99 13.89 7.29
CA TYR A 225 -5.66 13.00 6.19
C TYR A 225 -4.46 12.13 6.57
N TRP A 226 -4.74 10.93 7.07
CA TRP A 226 -3.70 10.00 7.51
C TRP A 226 -2.86 9.51 6.33
N SER A 227 -1.53 9.65 6.43
CA SER A 227 -0.56 9.36 5.38
C SER A 227 -0.66 7.90 4.90
N ARG A 228 -0.45 6.91 5.78
CA ARG A 228 -0.51 5.50 5.40
C ARG A 228 -1.89 5.09 4.88
N GLY A 229 -2.99 5.61 5.44
CA GLY A 229 -4.33 5.35 4.94
C GLY A 229 -4.51 5.81 3.49
N ASN A 230 -4.05 7.02 3.16
CA ASN A 230 -4.02 7.51 1.78
C ASN A 230 -3.07 6.69 0.90
N GLY A 231 -1.94 6.25 1.44
CA GLY A 231 -1.00 5.35 0.77
C GLY A 231 -1.66 4.02 0.37
N TRP A 232 -2.47 3.45 1.25
CA TRP A 232 -3.23 2.24 0.95
C TRP A 232 -4.15 2.41 -0.25
N VAL A 233 -4.97 3.45 -0.25
CA VAL A 233 -5.86 3.69 -1.40
C VAL A 233 -5.06 3.92 -2.68
N TYR A 234 -4.00 4.72 -2.61
CA TYR A 234 -3.17 5.03 -3.77
C TYR A 234 -2.54 3.79 -4.38
N ALA A 235 -1.99 2.90 -3.55
CA ALA A 235 -1.46 1.60 -3.99
C ALA A 235 -2.56 0.69 -4.55
N ALA A 236 -3.72 0.62 -3.90
CA ALA A 236 -4.85 -0.16 -4.39
C ALA A 236 -5.31 0.26 -5.79
N LEU A 237 -5.38 1.58 -6.07
CA LEU A 237 -5.73 2.07 -7.40
C LEU A 237 -4.76 1.55 -8.47
N VAL A 238 -3.45 1.58 -8.19
CA VAL A 238 -2.42 1.04 -9.09
C VAL A 238 -2.60 -0.47 -9.29
N ARG A 239 -2.72 -1.22 -8.19
CA ARG A 239 -2.84 -2.68 -8.22
C ARG A 239 -4.09 -3.11 -8.99
N CYS A 240 -5.23 -2.46 -8.74
CA CYS A 240 -6.46 -2.72 -9.47
C CYS A 240 -6.36 -2.38 -10.97
N MET A 241 -5.74 -1.25 -11.31
CA MET A 241 -5.56 -0.89 -12.71
C MET A 241 -4.63 -1.85 -13.46
N ASN A 242 -3.66 -2.50 -12.77
CA ASN A 242 -2.82 -3.53 -13.38
C ASN A 242 -3.60 -4.80 -13.76
N GLU A 243 -4.73 -5.06 -13.09
CA GLU A 243 -5.60 -6.22 -13.38
C GLU A 243 -6.69 -5.92 -14.44
N LEU A 244 -6.87 -4.67 -14.82
CA LEU A 244 -7.94 -4.21 -15.70
C LEU A 244 -7.41 -3.78 -17.08
N SER A 245 -8.24 -3.93 -18.11
CA SER A 245 -7.96 -3.31 -19.42
C SER A 245 -8.12 -1.78 -19.33
N PRO A 246 -7.23 -0.98 -19.94
CA PRO A 246 -7.37 0.48 -20.02
C PRO A 246 -8.69 0.94 -20.69
N LYS A 247 -9.35 0.05 -21.47
CA LYS A 247 -10.66 0.32 -22.08
C LYS A 247 -11.82 0.17 -21.10
N ASP A 248 -11.61 -0.55 -19.98
CA ASP A 248 -12.64 -0.79 -18.97
C ASP A 248 -13.12 0.51 -18.32
N LYS A 249 -14.42 0.60 -18.05
CA LYS A 249 -15.02 1.75 -17.33
C LYS A 249 -14.47 1.85 -15.90
N ALA A 250 -14.22 0.72 -15.23
CA ALA A 250 -13.62 0.68 -13.91
C ALA A 250 -12.21 1.27 -13.93
N TYR A 251 -11.37 0.87 -14.89
CA TYR A 251 -10.03 1.45 -15.08
C TYR A 251 -10.07 2.97 -15.19
N LYS A 252 -10.96 3.49 -16.04
CA LYS A 252 -11.08 4.94 -16.28
C LYS A 252 -11.51 5.69 -15.00
N ALA A 253 -12.40 5.10 -14.21
CA ALA A 253 -12.85 5.67 -12.94
C ALA A 253 -11.69 5.70 -11.91
N LEU A 254 -10.99 4.59 -11.74
CA LEU A 254 -9.84 4.50 -10.83
C LEU A 254 -8.70 5.44 -11.24
N LYS A 255 -8.41 5.52 -12.55
CA LYS A 255 -7.41 6.46 -13.09
C LYS A 255 -7.74 7.92 -12.76
N LYS A 256 -9.02 8.30 -12.82
CA LYS A 256 -9.44 9.67 -12.49
C LYS A 256 -9.12 10.02 -11.03
N ASP A 257 -9.38 9.11 -10.09
CA ASP A 257 -9.07 9.32 -8.69
C ASP A 257 -7.56 9.22 -8.42
N PHE A 258 -6.85 8.31 -9.09
CA PHE A 258 -5.39 8.22 -9.06
C PHE A 258 -4.73 9.56 -9.43
N LEU A 259 -5.16 10.20 -10.52
CA LEU A 259 -4.60 11.49 -10.95
C LEU A 259 -4.86 12.61 -9.94
N ARG A 260 -6.05 12.64 -9.32
CA ARG A 260 -6.37 13.60 -8.26
C ARG A 260 -5.53 13.37 -7.01
N MET A 261 -5.42 12.11 -6.59
CA MET A 261 -4.57 11.77 -5.45
C MET A 261 -3.11 12.10 -5.70
N SER A 262 -2.59 11.82 -6.90
CA SER A 262 -1.22 12.17 -7.26
C SER A 262 -0.91 13.64 -7.03
N GLU A 263 -1.82 14.53 -7.45
CA GLU A 263 -1.64 15.96 -7.26
C GLU A 263 -1.81 16.38 -5.79
N GLY A 264 -2.79 15.82 -5.08
CA GLY A 264 -2.98 16.07 -3.64
C GLY A 264 -1.74 15.65 -2.84
N LEU A 265 -1.26 14.44 -3.07
CA LEU A 265 -0.09 13.89 -2.38
C LEU A 265 1.19 14.67 -2.69
N ARG A 266 1.40 15.05 -3.96
CA ARG A 266 2.57 15.86 -4.35
C ARG A 266 2.65 17.17 -3.57
N ARG A 267 1.53 17.84 -3.35
CA ARG A 267 1.48 19.09 -2.56
C ARG A 267 1.82 18.90 -1.08
N CYS A 268 1.66 17.69 -0.57
CA CYS A 268 1.91 17.36 0.84
C CYS A 268 3.33 16.86 1.11
N GLN A 269 4.19 16.73 0.08
CA GLN A 269 5.58 16.32 0.29
C GLN A 269 6.33 17.38 1.09
N ARG A 270 7.03 16.97 2.13
CA ARG A 270 7.91 17.82 2.94
C ARG A 270 9.12 18.27 2.13
N GLU A 271 9.77 19.33 2.60
CA GLU A 271 10.99 19.82 1.97
C GLU A 271 12.12 18.79 2.00
N ASP A 272 12.21 17.96 3.05
CA ASP A 272 13.18 16.89 3.16
C ASP A 272 12.89 15.69 2.24
N GLY A 273 11.66 15.56 1.72
CA GLY A 273 11.26 14.51 0.78
C GLY A 273 10.36 13.42 1.36
N PHE A 274 10.21 13.32 2.67
CA PHE A 274 9.20 12.49 3.32
C PHE A 274 7.80 13.10 3.23
N TRP A 275 6.82 12.38 3.75
CA TRP A 275 5.51 12.88 4.13
C TRP A 275 5.33 12.74 5.63
N ASN A 276 4.53 13.64 6.22
CA ASN A 276 4.12 13.55 7.63
C ASN A 276 3.11 12.42 7.85
N PRO A 277 2.96 11.87 9.07
CA PRO A 277 1.84 11.00 9.45
C PRO A 277 0.48 11.60 9.15
N SER A 278 0.30 12.90 9.35
CA SER A 278 -0.84 13.68 8.85
C SER A 278 -0.41 14.53 7.67
N LEU A 279 -1.08 14.38 6.52
CA LEU A 279 -0.62 14.97 5.26
C LEU A 279 -0.64 16.50 5.23
N VAL A 280 -1.57 17.13 5.93
CA VAL A 280 -1.77 18.59 5.88
C VAL A 280 -1.62 19.28 7.25
N SER A 281 -1.64 18.52 8.32
CA SER A 281 -1.46 19.02 9.68
C SER A 281 0.00 19.04 10.09
N THR A 282 0.37 19.98 10.95
CA THR A 282 1.71 20.11 11.53
C THR A 282 1.82 19.48 12.91
N ASN A 283 0.75 18.90 13.46
CA ASN A 283 0.77 18.29 14.79
C ASN A 283 1.77 17.12 14.90
N TYR A 284 2.00 16.43 13.78
CA TYR A 284 2.94 15.30 13.69
C TYR A 284 3.93 15.57 12.55
N ALA A 285 4.68 16.68 12.66
CA ALA A 285 5.64 17.13 11.65
C ALA A 285 6.93 16.31 11.69
N MET A 286 6.88 15.04 11.32
CA MET A 286 8.00 14.11 11.30
C MET A 286 7.94 13.16 10.10
N PRO A 287 9.06 12.52 9.73
CA PRO A 287 9.06 11.50 8.69
C PRO A 287 8.10 10.34 8.98
N GLU A 288 7.45 9.81 7.94
CA GLU A 288 6.67 8.57 8.02
C GLU A 288 6.99 7.69 6.80
N THR A 289 7.62 6.55 7.02
CA THR A 289 8.21 5.74 5.95
C THR A 289 7.18 4.97 5.14
N SER A 290 6.12 4.41 5.76
CA SER A 290 5.18 3.56 5.05
C SER A 290 4.35 4.31 4.00
N GLY A 291 3.81 5.47 4.36
CA GLY A 291 3.10 6.35 3.41
C GLY A 291 4.02 6.87 2.32
N THR A 292 5.23 7.32 2.69
CA THR A 292 6.26 7.78 1.73
C THR A 292 6.57 6.71 0.68
N ALA A 293 6.74 5.46 1.09
CA ALA A 293 7.02 4.35 0.18
C ALA A 293 5.85 4.05 -0.77
N LEU A 294 4.61 4.08 -0.26
CA LEU A 294 3.42 3.86 -1.08
C LEU A 294 3.15 5.01 -2.06
N PHE A 295 3.50 6.24 -1.69
CA PHE A 295 3.39 7.38 -2.61
C PHE A 295 4.45 7.30 -3.71
N LEU A 296 5.68 6.92 -3.36
CA LEU A 296 6.72 6.60 -4.34
C LEU A 296 6.26 5.51 -5.31
N TYR A 297 5.71 4.41 -4.80
CA TYR A 297 5.17 3.31 -5.60
C TYR A 297 4.20 3.80 -6.68
N GLY A 298 3.17 4.52 -6.28
CA GLY A 298 2.15 4.98 -7.23
C GLY A 298 2.65 6.05 -8.19
N MET A 299 3.48 7.00 -7.73
CA MET A 299 4.03 8.06 -8.59
C MET A 299 5.00 7.49 -9.62
N ALA A 300 5.91 6.58 -9.23
CA ALA A 300 6.83 5.91 -10.14
C ALA A 300 6.08 5.13 -11.22
N TRP A 301 5.06 4.36 -10.83
CA TRP A 301 4.18 3.66 -11.77
C TRP A 301 3.46 4.62 -12.72
N GLY A 302 2.92 5.72 -12.20
CA GLY A 302 2.20 6.71 -12.99
C GLY A 302 3.08 7.40 -14.05
N ILE A 303 4.35 7.65 -13.74
CA ILE A 303 5.33 8.17 -14.70
C ILE A 303 5.60 7.14 -15.80
N GLN A 304 5.84 5.87 -15.46
CA GLN A 304 6.09 4.79 -16.41
C GLN A 304 4.92 4.59 -17.37
N LYS A 305 3.68 4.70 -16.86
CA LYS A 305 2.46 4.62 -17.69
C LYS A 305 2.19 5.89 -18.52
N GLY A 306 2.99 6.94 -18.37
CA GLY A 306 2.77 8.23 -19.05
C GLY A 306 1.55 9.00 -18.53
N TYR A 307 1.04 8.67 -17.34
CA TYR A 307 -0.10 9.36 -16.72
C TYR A 307 0.35 10.59 -15.93
N LEU A 308 1.54 10.54 -15.38
CA LEU A 308 2.15 11.64 -14.64
C LEU A 308 3.33 12.20 -15.44
N LYS A 309 3.39 13.53 -15.53
CA LYS A 309 4.47 14.23 -16.23
C LYS A 309 5.80 14.02 -15.51
N ALA A 310 6.75 13.33 -16.13
CA ALA A 310 8.05 13.03 -15.54
C ALA A 310 8.76 14.30 -15.01
N LYS A 311 8.75 15.40 -15.77
CA LYS A 311 9.34 16.68 -15.33
C LYS A 311 8.84 17.17 -13.97
N VAL A 312 7.59 16.81 -13.58
CA VAL A 312 6.95 17.25 -12.34
C VAL A 312 7.13 16.22 -11.22
N TYR A 313 6.92 14.93 -11.52
CA TYR A 313 6.83 13.90 -10.51
C TYR A 313 8.15 13.15 -10.27
N ARG A 314 9.08 13.16 -11.25
CA ARG A 314 10.36 12.51 -11.09
C ARG A 314 11.18 13.09 -9.92
N PRO A 315 11.31 14.42 -9.78
CA PRO A 315 12.00 15.02 -8.62
C PRO A 315 11.35 14.64 -7.28
N VAL A 316 10.02 14.45 -7.24
CA VAL A 316 9.29 13.99 -6.05
C VAL A 316 9.70 12.56 -5.67
N CYS A 317 9.75 11.66 -6.66
CA CYS A 317 10.18 10.28 -6.47
C CYS A 317 11.65 10.17 -6.04
N ASP A 318 12.55 10.91 -6.73
CA ASP A 318 13.98 10.88 -6.44
C ASP A 318 14.27 11.38 -5.02
N LYS A 319 13.60 12.45 -4.62
CA LYS A 319 13.71 13.01 -3.27
C LYS A 319 13.21 12.01 -2.22
N ALA A 320 12.03 11.40 -2.43
CA ALA A 320 11.47 10.41 -1.52
C ALA A 320 12.40 9.19 -1.35
N TRP A 321 12.92 8.65 -2.44
CA TRP A 321 13.86 7.53 -2.38
C TRP A 321 15.14 7.89 -1.63
N THR A 322 15.76 9.00 -2.00
CA THR A 322 17.03 9.46 -1.41
C THR A 322 16.93 9.60 0.10
N VAL A 323 15.85 10.23 0.60
CA VAL A 323 15.71 10.44 2.05
C VAL A 323 15.33 9.16 2.80
N MET A 324 14.53 8.29 2.22
CA MET A 324 14.26 6.98 2.85
C MET A 324 15.56 6.17 3.01
N VAL A 325 16.40 6.13 1.98
CA VAL A 325 17.68 5.39 2.05
C VAL A 325 18.64 6.02 3.05
N ARG A 326 18.74 7.35 3.07
CA ARG A 326 19.66 8.06 3.96
C ARG A 326 19.21 8.04 5.42
N ASP A 327 17.91 8.25 5.67
CA ASP A 327 17.40 8.61 6.99
C ASP A 327 16.51 7.54 7.62
N ALA A 328 16.04 6.53 6.85
CA ALA A 328 15.17 5.48 7.37
C ALA A 328 15.77 4.08 7.27
N VAL A 329 16.56 3.77 6.25
CA VAL A 329 17.18 2.44 6.11
C VAL A 329 18.42 2.34 6.99
N HIS A 330 18.40 1.37 7.91
CA HIS A 330 19.55 1.05 8.76
C HIS A 330 20.63 0.24 8.02
N PRO A 331 21.86 0.19 8.54
CA PRO A 331 22.93 -0.62 7.94
C PRO A 331 22.59 -2.10 7.80
N ASP A 332 21.80 -2.67 8.73
CA ASP A 332 21.33 -4.05 8.73
C ASP A 332 20.06 -4.28 7.90
N GLY A 333 19.43 -3.22 7.41
CA GLY A 333 18.19 -3.28 6.62
C GLY A 333 16.89 -3.01 7.39
N PHE A 334 16.95 -2.80 8.71
CA PHE A 334 15.79 -2.34 9.48
C PHE A 334 15.29 -0.98 8.94
N LEU A 335 13.98 -0.75 9.02
CA LEU A 335 13.34 0.49 8.55
C LEU A 335 12.85 1.34 9.71
N GLY A 336 13.50 2.47 9.93
CA GLY A 336 13.09 3.47 10.90
C GLY A 336 11.95 4.36 10.44
N TRP A 337 11.49 5.24 11.31
CA TRP A 337 10.38 6.18 11.08
C TRP A 337 9.09 5.51 10.63
N MET A 338 8.90 4.26 11.02
CA MET A 338 7.73 3.47 10.68
C MET A 338 6.64 3.68 11.74
N GLN A 339 5.47 4.16 11.32
CA GLN A 339 4.34 4.29 12.21
C GLN A 339 3.79 2.91 12.58
N GLY A 340 3.52 2.65 13.87
CA GLY A 340 2.84 1.44 14.34
C GLY A 340 1.42 1.30 13.80
N THR A 341 0.80 0.14 14.05
CA THR A 341 -0.60 -0.08 13.65
C THR A 341 -1.54 0.91 14.32
N GLY A 342 -2.54 1.35 13.59
CA GLY A 342 -3.50 2.34 14.07
C GLY A 342 -4.44 2.81 12.98
N LYS A 343 -5.20 3.84 13.27
CA LYS A 343 -6.25 4.38 12.38
C LYS A 343 -6.09 5.87 12.07
N ASP A 344 -5.10 6.53 12.64
CA ASP A 344 -4.89 7.97 12.50
C ASP A 344 -3.41 8.36 12.74
N PRO A 345 -3.05 9.62 12.52
CA PRO A 345 -1.69 10.11 12.69
C PRO A 345 -1.10 9.98 14.10
N SER A 346 -1.92 9.87 15.15
CA SER A 346 -1.46 9.77 16.54
C SER A 346 -0.90 8.40 16.91
N ALA A 347 -1.26 7.38 16.13
CA ALA A 347 -0.87 6.00 16.42
C ALA A 347 0.66 5.83 16.43
N GLY A 348 1.17 5.21 17.50
CA GLY A 348 2.59 4.90 17.62
C GLY A 348 3.52 6.07 17.82
N GLN A 349 3.02 7.26 18.11
CA GLN A 349 3.82 8.46 18.34
C GLN A 349 4.64 8.41 19.66
N PRO A 350 5.79 9.10 19.76
CA PRO A 350 6.54 9.69 18.63
C PRO A 350 7.23 8.62 17.78
N LEU A 351 7.34 8.87 16.47
CA LEU A 351 8.16 8.05 15.59
C LEU A 351 9.65 8.39 15.77
N SER A 352 10.51 7.45 15.48
CA SER A 352 11.96 7.68 15.49
C SER A 352 12.68 6.74 14.52
N TYR A 353 13.95 7.03 14.28
CA TYR A 353 14.82 6.19 13.47
C TYR A 353 14.93 4.77 14.04
N THR A 354 15.01 4.61 15.37
CA THR A 354 15.29 3.34 16.05
C THR A 354 14.07 2.63 16.63
N LYS A 355 12.89 3.27 16.62
CA LYS A 355 11.69 2.68 17.22
C LYS A 355 11.15 1.53 16.37
N VAL A 356 11.03 0.37 16.98
CA VAL A 356 10.38 -0.78 16.39
C VAL A 356 8.87 -0.57 16.49
N PRO A 357 8.12 -0.60 15.36
CA PRO A 357 6.66 -0.53 15.38
C PRO A 357 6.06 -1.83 15.97
N ASP A 358 4.74 -1.86 16.15
CA ASP A 358 4.03 -3.07 16.60
C ASP A 358 4.29 -4.27 15.70
N PHE A 359 4.41 -4.00 14.40
CA PHE A 359 4.74 -4.94 13.35
C PHE A 359 5.70 -4.28 12.36
N GLU A 360 6.70 -5.00 11.92
CA GLU A 360 7.66 -4.51 10.92
C GLU A 360 7.41 -5.08 9.52
N ASP A 361 6.54 -6.07 9.42
CA ASP A 361 6.26 -6.78 8.17
C ASP A 361 5.59 -5.90 7.11
N TYR A 362 4.47 -5.23 7.42
CA TYR A 362 3.80 -4.36 6.45
C TYR A 362 4.69 -3.18 6.00
N GLY A 363 5.52 -2.66 6.88
CA GLY A 363 6.42 -1.57 6.56
C GLY A 363 7.47 -1.99 5.53
N THR A 364 8.07 -3.16 5.72
CA THR A 364 8.97 -3.77 4.73
C THR A 364 8.23 -3.99 3.41
N GLY A 365 6.99 -4.51 3.45
CA GLY A 365 6.16 -4.68 2.25
C GLY A 365 5.92 -3.38 1.48
N CYS A 366 5.55 -2.30 2.17
CA CYS A 366 5.39 -0.97 1.55
C CYS A 366 6.69 -0.49 0.89
N PHE A 367 7.82 -0.62 1.59
CA PHE A 367 9.12 -0.22 1.09
C PHE A 367 9.51 -0.99 -0.18
N LEU A 368 9.33 -2.31 -0.19
CA LEU A 368 9.63 -3.16 -1.35
C LEU A 368 8.73 -2.84 -2.56
N LEU A 369 7.44 -2.53 -2.35
CA LEU A 369 6.57 -2.05 -3.42
C LEU A 369 7.12 -0.76 -4.05
N GLY A 370 7.48 0.23 -3.21
CA GLY A 370 8.05 1.49 -3.66
C GLY A 370 9.37 1.31 -4.40
N ALA A 371 10.27 0.50 -3.84
CA ALA A 371 11.57 0.18 -4.43
C ALA A 371 11.42 -0.50 -5.80
N ALA A 372 10.53 -1.48 -5.93
CA ALA A 372 10.32 -2.21 -7.17
C ALA A 372 9.84 -1.29 -8.32
N GLU A 373 8.87 -0.42 -8.06
CA GLU A 373 8.41 0.50 -9.11
C GLU A 373 9.42 1.61 -9.41
N TYR A 374 10.17 2.07 -8.41
CA TYR A 374 11.23 3.04 -8.66
C TYR A 374 12.39 2.42 -9.46
N PHE A 375 12.77 1.17 -9.17
CA PHE A 375 13.72 0.41 -9.99
C PHE A 375 13.27 0.34 -11.46
N LYS A 376 12.02 -0.04 -11.73
CA LYS A 376 11.47 -0.12 -13.09
C LYS A 376 11.50 1.23 -13.80
N LEU A 377 11.20 2.32 -13.06
CA LEU A 377 11.27 3.68 -13.59
C LEU A 377 12.69 4.03 -14.05
N LEU A 378 13.72 3.75 -13.21
CA LEU A 378 15.12 4.01 -13.54
C LEU A 378 15.60 3.19 -14.75
N ARG A 379 15.19 1.92 -14.84
CA ARG A 379 15.53 1.06 -16.00
C ARG A 379 14.91 1.57 -17.29
N THR A 380 13.69 2.07 -17.25
CA THR A 380 12.99 2.64 -18.41
C THR A 380 13.70 3.90 -18.93
N ASP A 381 14.20 4.75 -18.04
CA ASP A 381 14.93 5.96 -18.42
C ASP A 381 16.28 5.63 -19.06
N ASN A 382 17.01 4.64 -18.53
CA ASN A 382 18.28 4.19 -19.11
C ASN A 382 18.11 3.67 -20.54
N VAL A 383 17.04 2.90 -20.82
CA VAL A 383 16.75 2.41 -22.17
C VAL A 383 16.50 3.57 -23.15
N LYS A 384 15.76 4.60 -22.71
CA LYS A 384 15.50 5.80 -23.55
C LYS A 384 16.75 6.64 -23.81
N LEU A 385 17.72 6.65 -22.90
CA LEU A 385 18.98 7.35 -23.07
C LEU A 385 19.92 6.62 -24.06
N MET A 386 19.92 5.29 -24.03
CA MET A 386 20.73 4.47 -24.95
C MET A 386 20.15 4.39 -26.38
N SER A 387 18.87 4.76 -26.57
CA SER A 387 18.19 4.74 -27.86
C SER A 387 18.22 6.11 -28.59
N LYS A 388 18.86 7.11 -28.02
CA LYS A 388 19.15 8.42 -28.60
C LYS A 388 20.60 8.55 -28.99
#